data_b37b0452189d6777d77f6d2487bbf38f
#
_entry.id   b37b0452189d6777d77f6d2487bbf38f
#
_cell.length_a   1.000
_cell.length_b   1.000
_cell.length_c   1.000
_cell.angle_alpha   90.00
_cell.angle_beta   90.00
_cell.angle_gamma   90.00
#
_symmetry.space_group_name_H-M   'P 1'
#
loop_
_entity.id
_entity.type
_entity.pdbx_description
1 polymer ?
#
loop_
_entity_poly.entity_id
_entity_poly.type
_entity_poly.pdbx_seq_one_letter_code
_entity_poly.pdbx_strand_id
1 'polypeptide(L)'
;MRSHSATQKSTILSQLDSGHSVHSIASSTGVGIATISRLHSKECSNLQKSTGGHPSKLSSTNIYHAQCLISSRKADNAAQVTRALTTIINQPLSDNTIRLHLKKAGMKAVVKSKCPFLSARHCKACLDFAYTHKDWTVDDWKKVIWSDETKINCLWSGGHKWVWKKTGEGLSDRLVEETLKFGGSSVMMWGCMTWQGVGFATRNDGRMDSELYLQILKDELHRTLDYYGLHPPNVIFQQDNDSKHTCEKVKNWLEEQDFRTMRWPAQSPDLNPLEHS
;
A
#
# COMPACT_ATOMS: atom_id res chain seq x y z
N MET A 1 -29.05 28.64 42.23
CA MET A 1 -29.92 28.02 41.20
C MET A 1 -31.24 27.67 41.84
N ARG A 2 -32.37 28.18 41.35
CA ARG A 2 -33.70 27.81 41.91
C ARG A 2 -33.97 26.35 41.56
N SER A 3 -34.19 25.50 42.57
CA SER A 3 -34.57 24.10 42.35
C SER A 3 -36.01 24.05 41.85
N HIS A 4 -36.26 23.38 40.75
CA HIS A 4 -37.60 23.13 40.24
C HIS A 4 -38.39 22.25 41.22
N SER A 5 -39.69 22.54 41.40
CA SER A 5 -40.54 21.79 42.34
C SER A 5 -40.63 20.30 41.93
N ALA A 6 -40.88 19.44 42.91
CA ALA A 6 -41.05 18.00 42.64
C ALA A 6 -42.19 17.74 41.64
N THR A 7 -43.26 18.52 41.72
CA THR A 7 -44.42 18.48 40.82
C THR A 7 -44.04 18.81 39.38
N GLN A 8 -43.24 19.86 39.17
CA GLN A 8 -42.76 20.21 37.81
C GLN A 8 -41.88 19.14 37.20
N LYS A 9 -41.01 18.51 38.01
CA LYS A 9 -40.19 17.39 37.53
C LYS A 9 -41.00 16.17 37.10
N SER A 10 -42.02 15.80 37.92
CA SER A 10 -42.95 14.72 37.64
C SER A 10 -43.70 14.95 36.32
N THR A 11 -44.22 16.17 36.10
CA THR A 11 -44.93 16.54 34.88
C THR A 11 -44.02 16.44 33.65
N ILE A 12 -42.76 16.91 33.75
CA ILE A 12 -41.79 16.82 32.66
C ILE A 12 -41.48 15.37 32.33
N LEU A 13 -41.28 14.51 33.33
CA LEU A 13 -40.98 13.09 33.11
C LEU A 13 -42.16 12.36 32.47
N SER A 14 -43.40 12.61 32.95
CA SER A 14 -44.60 12.04 32.34
C SER A 14 -44.78 12.42 30.87
N GLN A 15 -44.47 13.68 30.51
CA GLN A 15 -44.54 14.13 29.11
C GLN A 15 -43.41 13.54 28.25
N LEU A 16 -42.22 13.32 28.84
CA LEU A 16 -41.12 12.62 28.16
C LEU A 16 -41.47 11.16 27.90
N ASP A 17 -42.06 10.47 28.88
CA ASP A 17 -42.50 9.07 28.75
C ASP A 17 -43.63 8.93 27.71
N SER A 18 -44.47 9.97 27.57
CA SER A 18 -45.51 10.04 26.53
C SER A 18 -44.96 10.40 25.14
N GLY A 19 -43.63 10.55 24.97
CA GLY A 19 -42.98 10.79 23.69
C GLY A 19 -43.01 12.23 23.19
N HIS A 20 -43.35 13.21 24.04
CA HIS A 20 -43.31 14.62 23.67
C HIS A 20 -41.87 15.10 23.47
N SER A 21 -41.65 15.98 22.49
CA SER A 21 -40.33 16.54 22.23
C SER A 21 -39.88 17.50 23.34
N VAL A 22 -38.57 17.56 23.59
CA VAL A 22 -37.98 18.49 24.58
C VAL A 22 -38.39 19.94 24.34
N HIS A 23 -38.57 20.35 23.08
CA HIS A 23 -39.02 21.69 22.70
C HIS A 23 -40.50 21.92 23.03
N SER A 24 -41.38 20.94 22.77
CA SER A 24 -42.80 21.01 23.13
C SER A 24 -43.00 21.11 24.65
N ILE A 25 -42.21 20.31 25.40
CA ILE A 25 -42.27 20.34 26.88
C ILE A 25 -41.72 21.65 27.41
N ALA A 26 -40.69 22.24 26.83
CA ALA A 26 -40.19 23.55 27.21
C ALA A 26 -41.21 24.65 27.00
N SER A 27 -41.96 24.60 25.89
CA SER A 27 -43.03 25.58 25.61
C SER A 27 -44.21 25.43 26.54
N SER A 28 -44.59 24.22 26.95
CA SER A 28 -45.76 23.99 27.83
C SER A 28 -45.45 24.23 29.33
N THR A 29 -44.21 23.96 29.77
CA THR A 29 -43.84 24.04 31.21
C THR A 29 -43.06 25.29 31.57
N GLY A 30 -42.61 26.10 30.61
CA GLY A 30 -41.76 27.28 30.82
C GLY A 30 -40.35 26.93 31.34
N VAL A 31 -39.94 25.66 31.34
CA VAL A 31 -38.64 25.20 31.80
C VAL A 31 -37.67 25.18 30.66
N GLY A 32 -36.46 25.70 30.88
CA GLY A 32 -35.44 25.76 29.81
C GLY A 32 -35.08 24.40 29.24
N ILE A 33 -34.93 24.35 27.92
CA ILE A 33 -34.58 23.12 27.11
C ILE A 33 -33.40 22.36 27.71
N ALA A 34 -32.33 23.07 28.14
CA ALA A 34 -31.17 22.47 28.76
C ALA A 34 -31.46 21.71 30.06
N THR A 35 -32.42 22.19 30.85
CA THR A 35 -32.86 21.56 32.11
C THR A 35 -33.64 20.28 31.80
N ILE A 36 -34.58 20.34 30.86
CA ILE A 36 -35.37 19.18 30.43
C ILE A 36 -34.47 18.11 29.83
N SER A 37 -33.49 18.50 28.99
CA SER A 37 -32.52 17.56 28.41
C SER A 37 -31.65 16.88 29.48
N ARG A 38 -31.22 17.59 30.52
CA ARG A 38 -30.49 17.00 31.65
C ARG A 38 -31.38 16.04 32.48
N LEU A 39 -32.63 16.38 32.74
CA LEU A 39 -33.59 15.50 33.40
C LEU A 39 -33.84 14.23 32.57
N HIS A 40 -34.02 14.37 31.25
CA HIS A 40 -34.18 13.27 30.33
C HIS A 40 -32.97 12.33 30.35
N SER A 41 -31.76 12.87 30.28
CA SER A 41 -30.53 12.06 30.30
C SER A 41 -30.28 11.36 31.64
N LYS A 42 -30.78 11.93 32.77
CA LYS A 42 -30.56 11.41 34.11
C LYS A 42 -31.58 10.35 34.51
N GLU A 43 -32.85 10.57 34.21
CA GLU A 43 -33.97 9.77 34.72
C GLU A 43 -34.48 8.75 33.67
N CYS A 44 -34.33 9.04 32.35
CA CYS A 44 -34.81 8.20 31.27
C CYS A 44 -33.65 7.48 30.53
N SER A 45 -32.71 6.91 31.25
CA SER A 45 -31.52 6.24 30.70
C SER A 45 -31.85 5.03 29.80
N ASN A 46 -33.05 4.45 29.91
CA ASN A 46 -33.50 3.27 29.17
C ASN A 46 -34.25 3.59 27.86
N LEU A 47 -34.55 4.84 27.57
CA LEU A 47 -35.14 5.22 26.30
C LEU A 47 -34.04 5.14 25.21
N GLN A 48 -34.23 4.29 24.18
CA GLN A 48 -33.38 4.28 23.02
C GLN A 48 -33.25 5.70 22.49
N LYS A 49 -32.03 6.27 22.62
CA LYS A 49 -31.70 7.53 21.95
C LYS A 49 -32.01 7.34 20.48
N SER A 50 -32.98 8.12 19.95
CA SER A 50 -33.19 8.14 18.51
C SER A 50 -31.84 8.42 17.88
N THR A 51 -31.32 7.47 17.13
CA THR A 51 -30.14 7.67 16.30
C THR A 51 -30.51 8.71 15.27
N GLY A 52 -30.40 9.98 15.65
CA GLY A 52 -30.72 11.10 14.80
C GLY A 52 -29.91 11.04 13.54
N GLY A 53 -30.54 11.23 12.41
CA GLY A 53 -29.91 11.22 11.10
C GLY A 53 -30.88 10.72 10.03
N HIS A 54 -30.64 11.13 8.78
CA HIS A 54 -31.42 10.63 7.66
C HIS A 54 -31.12 9.12 7.47
N PRO A 55 -32.13 8.26 7.24
CA PRO A 55 -31.93 6.84 6.98
C PRO A 55 -30.95 6.65 5.81
N SER A 56 -30.10 5.62 5.92
CA SER A 56 -29.12 5.32 4.88
C SER A 56 -29.83 4.99 3.56
N LYS A 57 -29.41 5.63 2.46
CA LYS A 57 -29.92 5.35 1.11
C LYS A 57 -29.46 3.97 0.59
N LEU A 58 -28.46 3.37 1.22
CA LEU A 58 -27.88 2.09 0.80
C LEU A 58 -28.13 1.03 1.87
N SER A 59 -28.68 -0.09 1.44
CA SER A 59 -28.77 -1.30 2.26
C SER A 59 -27.39 -1.99 2.39
N SER A 60 -27.26 -2.92 3.34
CA SER A 60 -26.06 -3.77 3.47
C SER A 60 -25.77 -4.58 2.19
N THR A 61 -26.81 -5.06 1.51
CA THR A 61 -26.70 -5.77 0.24
C THR A 61 -26.13 -4.87 -0.87
N ASN A 62 -26.58 -3.61 -0.93
CA ASN A 62 -26.06 -2.66 -1.92
C ASN A 62 -24.60 -2.29 -1.67
N ILE A 63 -24.20 -2.20 -0.40
CA ILE A 63 -22.80 -1.96 -0.02
C ILE A 63 -21.92 -3.16 -0.39
N TYR A 64 -22.39 -4.38 -0.12
CA TYR A 64 -21.70 -5.60 -0.54
C TYR A 64 -21.57 -5.68 -2.06
N HIS A 65 -22.63 -5.34 -2.81
CA HIS A 65 -22.57 -5.29 -4.26
C HIS A 65 -21.56 -4.25 -4.77
N ALA A 66 -21.50 -3.06 -4.12
CA ALA A 66 -20.47 -2.05 -4.42
C ALA A 66 -19.04 -2.60 -4.24
N GLN A 67 -18.79 -3.34 -3.17
CA GLN A 67 -17.51 -3.99 -2.92
C GLN A 67 -17.19 -5.04 -4.00
N CYS A 68 -18.17 -5.87 -4.37
CA CYS A 68 -18.02 -6.87 -5.43
C CYS A 68 -17.68 -6.25 -6.78
N LEU A 69 -18.32 -5.13 -7.16
CA LEU A 69 -18.03 -4.42 -8.42
C LEU A 69 -16.56 -3.97 -8.49
N ILE A 70 -16.02 -3.47 -7.39
CA ILE A 70 -14.60 -3.03 -7.32
C ILE A 70 -13.67 -4.25 -7.31
N SER A 71 -13.93 -5.24 -6.48
CA SER A 71 -13.07 -6.43 -6.34
C SER A 71 -13.03 -7.27 -7.62
N SER A 72 -14.12 -7.33 -8.37
CA SER A 72 -14.18 -8.02 -9.66
C SER A 72 -13.67 -7.18 -10.86
N ARG A 73 -13.15 -5.98 -10.60
CA ARG A 73 -12.69 -5.03 -11.62
C ARG A 73 -13.79 -4.61 -12.65
N LYS A 74 -15.06 -4.76 -12.29
CA LYS A 74 -16.19 -4.27 -13.09
C LYS A 74 -16.41 -2.75 -12.92
N ALA A 75 -15.85 -2.17 -11.86
CA ALA A 75 -15.80 -0.74 -11.61
C ALA A 75 -14.43 -0.38 -10.98
N ASP A 76 -13.76 0.64 -11.52
CA ASP A 76 -12.45 1.08 -11.05
C ASP A 76 -12.53 2.20 -9.99
N ASN A 77 -13.66 2.88 -9.92
CA ASN A 77 -13.82 4.05 -9.04
C ASN A 77 -15.28 4.22 -8.57
N ALA A 78 -15.44 5.08 -7.56
CA ALA A 78 -16.75 5.34 -6.96
C ALA A 78 -17.78 5.86 -7.95
N ALA A 79 -17.39 6.63 -8.97
CA ALA A 79 -18.33 7.16 -9.97
C ALA A 79 -18.93 6.05 -10.85
N GLN A 80 -18.13 5.05 -11.22
CA GLN A 80 -18.63 3.88 -11.95
C GLN A 80 -19.57 3.04 -11.10
N VAL A 81 -19.21 2.83 -9.80
CA VAL A 81 -20.09 2.15 -8.84
C VAL A 81 -21.39 2.91 -8.64
N THR A 82 -21.33 4.25 -8.56
CA THR A 82 -22.53 5.10 -8.44
C THR A 82 -23.47 4.89 -9.62
N ARG A 83 -22.96 4.92 -10.85
CA ARG A 83 -23.77 4.69 -12.07
C ARG A 83 -24.44 3.32 -12.03
N ALA A 84 -23.68 2.26 -11.73
CA ALA A 84 -24.20 0.90 -11.66
C ALA A 84 -25.28 0.74 -10.60
N LEU A 85 -25.06 1.28 -9.38
CA LEU A 85 -26.03 1.18 -8.31
C LEU A 85 -27.25 2.07 -8.49
N THR A 86 -27.10 3.27 -9.09
CA THR A 86 -28.24 4.16 -9.40
C THR A 86 -29.24 3.46 -10.31
N THR A 87 -28.75 2.71 -11.31
CA THR A 87 -29.61 1.92 -12.21
C THR A 87 -30.35 0.80 -11.47
N ILE A 88 -29.69 0.14 -10.51
CA ILE A 88 -30.28 -0.99 -9.77
C ILE A 88 -31.29 -0.53 -8.72
N ILE A 89 -30.97 0.56 -8.00
CA ILE A 89 -31.78 1.06 -6.87
C ILE A 89 -32.88 2.00 -7.36
N ASN A 90 -32.77 2.50 -8.59
CA ASN A 90 -33.65 3.52 -9.17
C ASN A 90 -33.78 4.79 -8.31
N GLN A 91 -32.70 5.18 -7.63
CA GLN A 91 -32.61 6.39 -6.82
C GLN A 91 -31.29 7.12 -7.09
N PRO A 92 -31.32 8.46 -7.14
CA PRO A 92 -30.09 9.23 -7.36
C PRO A 92 -29.14 9.09 -6.18
N LEU A 93 -27.93 8.64 -6.46
CA LEU A 93 -26.84 8.51 -5.51
C LEU A 93 -25.72 9.48 -5.88
N SER A 94 -25.03 10.00 -4.87
CA SER A 94 -23.81 10.77 -5.09
C SER A 94 -22.57 9.88 -4.91
N ASP A 95 -21.51 10.19 -5.66
CA ASP A 95 -20.22 9.49 -5.55
C ASP A 95 -19.67 9.57 -4.11
N ASN A 96 -19.94 10.67 -3.42
CA ASN A 96 -19.51 10.86 -2.04
C ASN A 96 -20.20 9.89 -1.08
N THR A 97 -21.49 9.59 -1.33
CA THR A 97 -22.22 8.57 -0.56
C THR A 97 -21.55 7.21 -0.72
N ILE A 98 -21.20 6.83 -1.96
CA ILE A 98 -20.50 5.56 -2.22
C ILE A 98 -19.12 5.54 -1.53
N ARG A 99 -18.31 6.60 -1.65
CA ARG A 99 -17.00 6.69 -0.97
C ARG A 99 -17.12 6.53 0.54
N LEU A 100 -18.11 7.17 1.16
CA LEU A 100 -18.36 7.06 2.60
C LEU A 100 -18.70 5.63 3.01
N HIS A 101 -19.57 4.95 2.26
CA HIS A 101 -19.96 3.58 2.59
C HIS A 101 -18.83 2.59 2.33
N LEU A 102 -18.05 2.73 1.25
CA LEU A 102 -16.87 1.92 0.99
C LEU A 102 -15.83 2.10 2.10
N LYS A 103 -15.59 3.35 2.55
CA LYS A 103 -14.69 3.64 3.68
C LYS A 103 -15.17 3.00 4.97
N LYS A 104 -16.48 3.09 5.31
CA LYS A 104 -17.08 2.41 6.46
C LYS A 104 -16.97 0.89 6.37
N ALA A 105 -17.01 0.34 5.17
CA ALA A 105 -16.81 -1.08 4.88
C ALA A 105 -15.33 -1.51 4.85
N GLY A 106 -14.40 -0.66 5.30
CA GLY A 106 -12.97 -0.95 5.43
C GLY A 106 -12.14 -0.77 4.16
N MET A 107 -12.73 -0.34 3.03
CA MET A 107 -11.97 -0.08 1.80
C MET A 107 -11.25 1.27 1.87
N LYS A 108 -10.00 1.31 1.44
CA LYS A 108 -9.19 2.54 1.33
C LYS A 108 -8.87 2.82 -0.13
N ALA A 109 -9.00 4.08 -0.53
CA ALA A 109 -8.45 4.51 -1.82
C ALA A 109 -6.93 4.62 -1.69
N VAL A 110 -6.21 3.91 -2.55
CA VAL A 110 -4.75 3.92 -2.62
C VAL A 110 -4.31 4.19 -4.05
N VAL A 111 -3.13 4.74 -4.22
CA VAL A 111 -2.52 4.89 -5.55
C VAL A 111 -2.13 3.49 -6.04
N LYS A 112 -2.46 3.16 -7.30
CA LYS A 112 -2.00 1.91 -7.91
C LYS A 112 -0.47 1.92 -7.93
N SER A 113 0.15 0.92 -7.31
CA SER A 113 1.58 0.72 -7.45
C SER A 113 1.92 0.37 -8.90
N LYS A 114 3.00 0.96 -9.41
CA LYS A 114 3.54 0.59 -10.71
C LYS A 114 4.28 -0.73 -10.53
N CYS A 115 3.84 -1.77 -11.20
CA CYS A 115 4.54 -3.05 -11.27
C CYS A 115 4.69 -3.48 -12.73
N PRO A 116 5.73 -4.26 -13.06
CA PRO A 116 5.89 -4.81 -14.39
C PRO A 116 4.66 -5.62 -14.81
N PHE A 117 4.37 -5.61 -16.11
CA PHE A 117 3.30 -6.45 -16.66
C PHE A 117 3.72 -7.92 -16.59
N LEU A 118 3.02 -8.71 -15.80
CA LEU A 118 3.28 -10.14 -15.68
C LEU A 118 2.44 -10.93 -16.68
N SER A 119 3.10 -11.64 -17.60
CA SER A 119 2.45 -12.64 -18.45
C SER A 119 2.11 -13.90 -17.65
N ALA A 120 1.19 -14.72 -18.17
CA ALA A 120 0.88 -16.02 -17.55
C ALA A 120 2.13 -16.91 -17.38
N ARG A 121 3.11 -16.81 -18.29
CA ARG A 121 4.40 -17.50 -18.19
C ARG A 121 5.21 -17.00 -16.99
N HIS A 122 5.26 -15.70 -16.75
CA HIS A 122 5.97 -15.12 -15.60
C HIS A 122 5.31 -15.57 -14.28
N CYS A 123 3.97 -15.47 -14.19
CA CYS A 123 3.24 -15.92 -12.99
C CYS A 123 3.50 -17.40 -12.71
N LYS A 124 3.50 -18.26 -13.76
CA LYS A 124 3.81 -19.68 -13.60
C LYS A 124 5.25 -19.89 -13.12
N ALA A 125 6.22 -19.19 -13.68
CA ALA A 125 7.63 -19.31 -13.28
C ALA A 125 7.85 -18.91 -11.81
N CYS A 126 7.21 -17.82 -11.34
CA CYS A 126 7.25 -17.42 -9.92
C CYS A 126 6.59 -18.47 -9.02
N LEU A 127 5.48 -19.05 -9.46
CA LEU A 127 4.80 -20.11 -8.71
C LEU A 127 5.64 -21.39 -8.64
N ASP A 128 6.23 -21.79 -9.75
CA ASP A 128 7.15 -22.95 -9.83
C ASP A 128 8.37 -22.72 -8.92
N PHE A 129 8.91 -21.50 -8.89
CA PHE A 129 9.98 -21.12 -7.98
C PHE A 129 9.56 -21.29 -6.50
N ALA A 130 8.39 -20.77 -6.13
CA ALA A 130 7.86 -20.91 -4.78
C ALA A 130 7.67 -22.39 -4.39
N TYR A 131 7.14 -23.22 -5.27
CA TYR A 131 7.00 -24.66 -5.03
C TYR A 131 8.33 -25.39 -4.90
N THR A 132 9.33 -25.01 -5.69
CA THR A 132 10.67 -25.62 -5.63
C THR A 132 11.37 -25.32 -4.32
N HIS A 133 11.12 -24.15 -3.73
CA HIS A 133 11.77 -23.69 -2.50
C HIS A 133 10.87 -23.74 -1.26
N LYS A 134 9.65 -24.30 -1.35
CA LYS A 134 8.68 -24.34 -0.24
C LYS A 134 9.18 -25.07 1.00
N ASP A 135 10.06 -26.06 0.80
CA ASP A 135 10.61 -26.89 1.88
C ASP A 135 11.99 -26.40 2.34
N TRP A 136 12.47 -25.26 1.79
CA TRP A 136 13.74 -24.68 2.21
C TRP A 136 13.64 -24.15 3.63
N THR A 137 14.63 -24.50 4.41
CA THR A 137 14.80 -24.00 5.77
C THR A 137 15.50 -22.65 5.77
N VAL A 138 15.51 -21.98 6.91
CA VAL A 138 16.30 -20.74 7.08
C VAL A 138 17.79 -21.00 6.80
N ASP A 139 18.31 -22.16 7.13
CA ASP A 139 19.71 -22.51 6.91
C ASP A 139 20.04 -22.74 5.42
N ASP A 140 19.06 -23.11 4.60
CA ASP A 140 19.23 -23.16 3.16
C ASP A 140 19.26 -21.75 2.55
N TRP A 141 18.36 -20.87 2.99
CA TRP A 141 18.35 -19.47 2.57
C TRP A 141 19.59 -18.68 3.02
N LYS A 142 20.22 -19.04 4.15
CA LYS A 142 21.47 -18.43 4.61
C LYS A 142 22.65 -18.69 3.66
N LYS A 143 22.57 -19.70 2.82
CA LYS A 143 23.60 -20.02 1.80
C LYS A 143 23.49 -19.14 0.56
N VAL A 144 22.40 -18.39 0.41
CA VAL A 144 22.17 -17.57 -0.78
C VAL A 144 22.94 -16.25 -0.70
N ILE A 145 23.67 -15.98 -1.77
CA ILE A 145 24.27 -14.66 -2.03
C ILE A 145 23.37 -13.98 -3.06
N TRP A 146 22.75 -12.91 -2.62
CA TRP A 146 21.87 -12.08 -3.45
C TRP A 146 22.69 -11.03 -4.17
N SER A 147 22.42 -10.77 -5.43
CA SER A 147 23.06 -9.69 -6.19
C SER A 147 22.06 -8.90 -6.99
N ASP A 148 22.40 -7.63 -7.25
CA ASP A 148 21.57 -6.74 -8.06
C ASP A 148 22.35 -5.53 -8.56
N GLU A 149 21.81 -4.86 -9.58
CA GLU A 149 22.25 -3.56 -10.04
C GLU A 149 21.24 -2.48 -9.67
N THR A 150 21.71 -1.44 -9.01
CA THR A 150 20.87 -0.29 -8.68
C THR A 150 21.35 0.97 -9.37
N LYS A 151 20.39 1.77 -9.84
CA LYS A 151 20.65 3.09 -10.42
C LYS A 151 20.38 4.17 -9.39
N ILE A 152 21.45 4.77 -8.88
CA ILE A 152 21.38 5.88 -7.95
C ILE A 152 21.38 7.22 -8.71
N ASN A 153 20.29 7.97 -8.62
CA ASN A 153 20.18 9.30 -9.20
C ASN A 153 20.83 10.30 -8.25
N CYS A 154 21.90 10.98 -8.70
CA CYS A 154 22.67 11.90 -7.87
C CYS A 154 21.91 13.18 -7.48
N LEU A 155 20.89 13.58 -8.23
CA LEU A 155 20.17 14.85 -8.00
C LEU A 155 18.73 14.70 -7.49
N TRP A 156 18.13 13.49 -7.51
CA TRP A 156 16.73 13.32 -7.16
C TRP A 156 16.45 11.95 -6.58
N SER A 157 16.09 11.90 -5.31
CA SER A 157 15.36 10.75 -4.78
C SER A 157 13.93 10.85 -5.31
N GLY A 158 13.44 9.82 -6.01
CA GLY A 158 12.16 9.81 -6.74
C GLY A 158 10.88 9.95 -5.92
N GLY A 159 10.87 10.81 -4.89
CA GLY A 159 9.71 11.11 -4.07
C GLY A 159 8.83 12.19 -4.69
N HIS A 160 7.52 12.05 -4.58
CA HIS A 160 6.60 13.12 -4.93
C HIS A 160 6.79 14.31 -3.99
N LYS A 161 7.18 15.47 -4.52
CA LYS A 161 7.19 16.72 -3.75
C LYS A 161 5.77 17.26 -3.65
N TRP A 162 5.26 17.36 -2.43
CA TRP A 162 3.95 17.94 -2.17
C TRP A 162 4.06 19.46 -2.03
N VAL A 163 3.20 20.20 -2.72
CA VAL A 163 3.10 21.66 -2.61
C VAL A 163 1.66 22.06 -2.31
N TRP A 164 1.49 23.10 -1.49
CA TRP A 164 0.19 23.68 -1.23
C TRP A 164 -0.17 24.65 -2.34
N LYS A 165 -1.31 24.43 -3.01
CA LYS A 165 -1.84 25.26 -4.08
C LYS A 165 -3.19 25.84 -3.68
N LYS A 166 -3.43 27.12 -3.95
CA LYS A 166 -4.74 27.76 -3.81
C LYS A 166 -5.66 27.39 -4.99
N THR A 167 -6.97 27.28 -4.73
CA THR A 167 -7.94 27.06 -5.80
C THR A 167 -7.90 28.25 -6.77
N GLY A 168 -7.77 27.99 -8.09
CA GLY A 168 -7.65 29.04 -9.12
C GLY A 168 -6.24 29.59 -9.30
N GLU A 169 -5.24 29.19 -8.54
CA GLU A 169 -3.86 29.58 -8.73
C GLU A 169 -3.30 28.93 -10.01
N GLY A 170 -2.77 29.75 -10.94
CA GLY A 170 -2.06 29.28 -12.14
C GLY A 170 -0.75 28.55 -11.82
N LEU A 171 -0.09 28.04 -12.85
CA LEU A 171 1.27 27.49 -12.73
C LEU A 171 2.23 28.65 -12.41
N SER A 172 2.93 28.56 -11.29
CA SER A 172 4.02 29.45 -10.88
C SER A 172 5.27 28.62 -10.64
N ASP A 173 6.45 29.23 -10.68
CA ASP A 173 7.75 28.56 -10.49
C ASP A 173 7.79 27.74 -9.19
N ARG A 174 7.06 28.19 -8.17
CA ARG A 174 6.88 27.48 -6.89
C ARG A 174 6.14 26.13 -7.03
N LEU A 175 5.27 26.00 -8.03
CA LEU A 175 4.43 24.83 -8.27
C LEU A 175 5.00 23.89 -9.33
N VAL A 176 6.09 24.33 -9.99
CA VAL A 176 6.76 23.57 -11.04
C VAL A 176 8.10 23.08 -10.50
N GLU A 177 8.35 21.83 -10.67
CA GLU A 177 9.65 21.24 -10.42
C GLU A 177 10.48 21.36 -11.70
N GLU A 178 11.61 22.07 -11.62
CA GLU A 178 12.52 22.16 -12.75
C GLU A 178 13.06 20.78 -13.11
N THR A 179 12.75 20.30 -14.28
CA THR A 179 13.34 19.09 -14.84
C THR A 179 14.52 19.44 -15.72
N LEU A 180 15.72 19.08 -15.31
CA LEU A 180 16.90 19.17 -16.17
C LEU A 180 16.73 18.19 -17.35
N LYS A 181 16.79 18.76 -18.56
CA LYS A 181 16.65 18.03 -19.83
C LYS A 181 17.86 17.10 -20.01
N PHE A 182 18.05 16.02 -19.58
CA PHE A 182 19.15 15.03 -19.46
C PHE A 182 19.42 14.65 -18.00
N GLY A 183 18.39 14.77 -17.15
CA GLY A 183 18.28 14.35 -15.75
C GLY A 183 19.62 14.01 -15.11
N GLY A 184 20.13 14.80 -14.23
CA GLY A 184 21.37 14.70 -13.49
C GLY A 184 22.17 13.39 -13.57
N SER A 185 23.44 13.43 -13.33
CA SER A 185 24.29 12.25 -13.35
C SER A 185 23.69 11.13 -12.47
N SER A 186 23.50 9.95 -13.04
CA SER A 186 23.12 8.77 -12.31
C SER A 186 24.32 7.82 -12.26
N VAL A 187 24.51 7.20 -11.15
CA VAL A 187 25.54 6.17 -10.93
C VAL A 187 24.85 4.82 -10.95
N MET A 188 25.37 3.90 -11.75
CA MET A 188 24.98 2.50 -11.68
C MET A 188 25.92 1.82 -10.69
N MET A 189 25.37 1.08 -9.75
CA MET A 189 26.15 0.28 -8.81
C MET A 189 25.71 -1.17 -8.91
N TRP A 190 26.67 -2.07 -8.84
CA TRP A 190 26.44 -3.48 -8.57
C TRP A 190 26.77 -3.74 -7.10
N GLY A 191 26.00 -4.62 -6.46
CA GLY A 191 26.27 -5.04 -5.09
C GLY A 191 25.72 -6.43 -4.81
N CYS A 192 26.18 -7.02 -3.71
CA CYS A 192 25.66 -8.29 -3.23
C CYS A 192 25.45 -8.28 -1.72
N MET A 193 24.67 -9.24 -1.26
CA MET A 193 24.34 -9.41 0.16
C MET A 193 24.38 -10.90 0.52
N THR A 194 24.94 -11.18 1.68
CA THR A 194 24.96 -12.50 2.29
C THR A 194 24.12 -12.49 3.58
N TRP A 195 23.91 -13.64 4.18
CA TRP A 195 23.28 -13.71 5.50
C TRP A 195 24.11 -13.01 6.61
N GLN A 196 25.45 -12.98 6.48
CA GLN A 196 26.32 -12.33 7.46
C GLN A 196 26.30 -10.80 7.33
N GLY A 197 25.90 -10.26 6.18
CA GLY A 197 25.83 -8.82 5.95
C GLY A 197 25.99 -8.42 4.49
N VAL A 198 26.17 -7.13 4.29
CA VAL A 198 26.36 -6.52 2.98
C VAL A 198 27.73 -6.91 2.44
N GLY A 199 27.76 -7.39 1.19
CA GLY A 199 29.00 -7.67 0.49
C GLY A 199 29.64 -6.43 -0.09
N PHE A 200 30.72 -6.64 -0.87
CA PHE A 200 31.36 -5.55 -1.59
C PHE A 200 30.46 -5.07 -2.73
N ALA A 201 30.54 -3.79 -3.02
CA ALA A 201 29.81 -3.15 -4.09
C ALA A 201 30.75 -2.30 -4.93
N THR A 202 30.46 -2.17 -6.22
CA THR A 202 31.28 -1.37 -7.11
C THR A 202 30.43 -0.44 -7.95
N ARG A 203 31.00 0.72 -8.25
CA ARG A 203 30.40 1.69 -9.16
C ARG A 203 30.70 1.28 -10.60
N ASN A 204 29.71 1.34 -11.44
CA ASN A 204 29.85 1.15 -12.87
C ASN A 204 29.73 2.48 -13.60
N ASP A 205 30.79 2.88 -14.28
CA ASP A 205 30.83 4.08 -15.12
C ASP A 205 30.48 3.69 -16.56
N GLY A 206 29.24 3.97 -16.96
CA GLY A 206 28.74 3.69 -18.29
C GLY A 206 27.76 2.50 -18.39
N ARG A 207 27.75 1.85 -19.56
CA ARG A 207 26.88 0.68 -19.80
C ARG A 207 27.60 -0.59 -19.39
N MET A 208 27.00 -1.34 -18.49
CA MET A 208 27.48 -2.65 -18.09
C MET A 208 27.21 -3.66 -19.23
N ASP A 209 28.27 -4.24 -19.74
CA ASP A 209 28.23 -5.40 -20.63
C ASP A 209 28.62 -6.69 -19.88
N SER A 210 28.68 -7.81 -20.59
CA SER A 210 29.01 -9.10 -19.98
C SER A 210 30.47 -9.19 -19.55
N GLU A 211 31.37 -8.43 -20.17
CA GLU A 211 32.80 -8.42 -19.85
C GLU A 211 33.02 -7.72 -18.50
N LEU A 212 32.46 -6.52 -18.37
CA LEU A 212 32.51 -5.75 -17.13
C LEU A 212 31.79 -6.48 -16.01
N TYR A 213 30.63 -7.11 -16.29
CA TYR A 213 29.93 -7.91 -15.31
C TYR A 213 30.78 -9.08 -14.79
N LEU A 214 31.42 -9.81 -15.70
CA LEU A 214 32.34 -10.88 -15.31
C LEU A 214 33.53 -10.39 -14.48
N GLN A 215 34.06 -9.20 -14.80
CA GLN A 215 35.13 -8.60 -14.01
C GLN A 215 34.65 -8.25 -12.60
N ILE A 216 33.44 -7.68 -12.47
CA ILE A 216 32.82 -7.38 -11.17
C ILE A 216 32.66 -8.66 -10.33
N LEU A 217 32.22 -9.76 -10.93
CA LEU A 217 32.10 -11.04 -10.21
C LEU A 217 33.48 -11.53 -9.73
N LYS A 218 34.50 -11.42 -10.57
CA LYS A 218 35.87 -11.82 -10.22
C LYS A 218 36.45 -10.99 -9.09
N ASP A 219 36.15 -9.70 -9.06
CA ASP A 219 36.70 -8.78 -8.08
C ASP A 219 35.82 -8.75 -6.82
N GLU A 220 34.58 -8.30 -6.91
CA GLU A 220 33.78 -7.96 -5.75
C GLU A 220 33.07 -9.18 -5.12
N LEU A 221 32.64 -10.14 -5.94
CA LEU A 221 32.03 -11.37 -5.41
C LEU A 221 33.10 -12.19 -4.67
N HIS A 222 34.29 -12.37 -5.26
CA HIS A 222 35.38 -13.09 -4.58
C HIS A 222 35.82 -12.38 -3.30
N ARG A 223 35.97 -11.04 -3.31
CA ARG A 223 36.29 -10.29 -2.10
C ARG A 223 35.24 -10.48 -1.00
N THR A 224 33.95 -10.59 -1.39
CA THR A 224 32.86 -10.86 -0.44
C THR A 224 32.98 -12.26 0.16
N LEU A 225 33.31 -13.27 -0.67
CA LEU A 225 33.53 -14.63 -0.20
C LEU A 225 34.71 -14.68 0.78
N ASP A 226 35.83 -14.10 0.41
CA ASP A 226 37.03 -14.07 1.26
C ASP A 226 36.77 -13.35 2.59
N TYR A 227 36.08 -12.20 2.55
CA TYR A 227 35.77 -11.42 3.75
C TYR A 227 34.90 -12.19 4.76
N TYR A 228 33.94 -12.95 4.27
CA TYR A 228 33.03 -13.74 5.13
C TYR A 228 33.49 -15.19 5.32
N GLY A 229 34.61 -15.61 4.73
CA GLY A 229 35.09 -16.99 4.79
C GLY A 229 34.15 -17.98 4.13
N LEU A 230 33.49 -17.58 3.05
CA LEU A 230 32.56 -18.42 2.29
C LEU A 230 33.28 -19.14 1.17
N HIS A 231 32.89 -20.40 0.92
CA HIS A 231 33.44 -21.20 -0.17
C HIS A 231 32.40 -21.38 -1.28
N PRO A 232 32.76 -21.19 -2.57
CA PRO A 232 31.81 -21.28 -3.70
C PRO A 232 30.93 -22.53 -3.71
N PRO A 233 31.43 -23.76 -3.45
CA PRO A 233 30.58 -24.95 -3.44
C PRO A 233 29.49 -24.96 -2.35
N ASN A 234 29.65 -24.15 -1.29
CA ASN A 234 28.75 -24.11 -0.14
C ASN A 234 27.71 -23.00 -0.23
N VAL A 235 27.80 -22.15 -1.24
CA VAL A 235 26.88 -21.04 -1.45
C VAL A 235 26.06 -21.21 -2.71
N ILE A 236 24.95 -20.50 -2.78
CA ILE A 236 24.06 -20.43 -3.93
C ILE A 236 24.05 -19.00 -4.41
N PHE A 237 24.55 -18.76 -5.61
CA PHE A 237 24.59 -17.42 -6.17
C PHE A 237 23.29 -17.09 -6.90
N GLN A 238 22.66 -15.99 -6.54
CA GLN A 238 21.48 -15.47 -7.20
C GLN A 238 21.87 -14.28 -8.09
N GLN A 239 21.42 -14.32 -9.32
CA GLN A 239 21.42 -13.21 -10.28
C GLN A 239 20.13 -13.25 -11.10
N ASP A 240 19.76 -12.13 -11.70
CA ASP A 240 18.59 -12.07 -12.58
C ASP A 240 18.89 -12.67 -13.98
N ASN A 241 17.87 -12.66 -14.86
CA ASN A 241 17.99 -13.22 -16.20
C ASN A 241 18.41 -12.17 -17.26
N ASP A 242 19.10 -11.10 -16.90
CA ASP A 242 19.64 -10.18 -17.90
C ASP A 242 20.57 -10.94 -18.87
N SER A 243 20.59 -10.55 -20.12
CA SER A 243 21.40 -11.18 -21.17
C SER A 243 22.89 -11.16 -20.86
N LYS A 244 23.38 -10.14 -20.16
CA LYS A 244 24.78 -10.05 -19.71
C LYS A 244 25.13 -11.07 -18.64
N HIS A 245 24.17 -11.47 -17.79
CA HIS A 245 24.34 -12.48 -16.74
C HIS A 245 24.21 -13.90 -17.27
N THR A 246 23.38 -14.08 -18.28
CA THR A 246 23.05 -15.40 -18.83
C THR A 246 23.89 -15.79 -20.03
N CYS A 247 24.86 -14.98 -20.45
CA CYS A 247 25.77 -15.30 -21.54
C CYS A 247 26.67 -16.48 -21.16
N GLU A 248 27.13 -17.21 -22.17
CA GLU A 248 27.95 -18.43 -22.03
C GLU A 248 29.21 -18.17 -21.21
N LYS A 249 29.86 -17.03 -21.43
CA LYS A 249 31.11 -16.67 -20.76
C LYS A 249 30.93 -16.58 -19.21
N VAL A 250 29.85 -15.96 -18.75
CA VAL A 250 29.55 -15.84 -17.32
C VAL A 250 29.16 -17.20 -16.73
N LYS A 251 28.35 -17.98 -17.45
CA LYS A 251 27.99 -19.33 -17.02
C LYS A 251 29.18 -20.24 -16.85
N ASN A 252 30.05 -20.29 -17.88
CA ASN A 252 31.24 -21.12 -17.83
C ASN A 252 32.14 -20.73 -16.68
N TRP A 253 32.33 -19.42 -16.44
CA TRP A 253 33.10 -18.97 -15.30
C TRP A 253 32.50 -19.37 -13.95
N LEU A 254 31.19 -19.24 -13.78
CA LEU A 254 30.51 -19.67 -12.54
C LEU A 254 30.62 -21.17 -12.29
N GLU A 255 30.55 -21.97 -13.38
CA GLU A 255 30.77 -23.42 -13.32
C GLU A 255 32.21 -23.75 -12.97
N GLU A 256 33.22 -23.08 -13.59
CA GLU A 256 34.65 -23.24 -13.28
C GLU A 256 34.99 -22.91 -11.81
N GLN A 257 34.22 -22.04 -11.17
CA GLN A 257 34.41 -21.68 -9.77
C GLN A 257 33.53 -22.50 -8.81
N ASP A 258 32.89 -23.57 -9.27
CA ASP A 258 32.00 -24.45 -8.50
C ASP A 258 30.80 -23.74 -7.84
N PHE A 259 30.37 -22.60 -8.38
CA PHE A 259 29.18 -21.94 -7.89
C PHE A 259 27.91 -22.70 -8.25
N ARG A 260 27.03 -22.85 -7.27
CA ARG A 260 25.64 -23.25 -7.49
C ARG A 260 24.82 -22.02 -7.82
N THR A 261 24.32 -21.91 -9.06
CA THR A 261 23.48 -20.78 -9.49
C THR A 261 22.00 -21.06 -9.21
N MET A 262 21.29 -20.08 -8.67
CA MET A 262 19.86 -20.17 -8.44
C MET A 262 19.10 -19.97 -9.76
N ARG A 263 18.16 -20.87 -10.07
CA ARG A 263 17.25 -20.69 -11.19
C ARG A 263 16.25 -19.60 -10.88
N TRP A 264 16.43 -18.41 -11.44
CA TRP A 264 15.65 -17.23 -11.13
C TRP A 264 14.44 -17.07 -12.08
N PRO A 265 13.22 -16.75 -11.58
CA PRO A 265 12.08 -16.43 -12.44
C PRO A 265 12.24 -15.04 -13.05
N ALA A 266 11.83 -14.88 -14.30
CA ALA A 266 11.86 -13.58 -14.95
C ALA A 266 10.78 -12.64 -14.40
N GLN A 267 11.05 -11.33 -14.38
CA GLN A 267 10.13 -10.28 -13.90
C GLN A 267 9.69 -10.48 -12.45
N SER A 268 10.62 -10.79 -11.55
CA SER A 268 10.35 -11.05 -10.13
C SER A 268 11.24 -10.22 -9.19
N PRO A 269 11.23 -8.89 -9.30
CA PRO A 269 12.00 -8.03 -8.38
C PRO A 269 11.53 -8.18 -6.93
N ASP A 270 10.25 -8.49 -6.72
CA ASP A 270 9.64 -8.74 -5.42
C ASP A 270 10.21 -9.94 -4.65
N LEU A 271 10.94 -10.83 -5.32
CA LEU A 271 11.62 -11.96 -4.69
C LEU A 271 13.06 -11.63 -4.27
N ASN A 272 13.65 -10.55 -4.77
CA ASN A 272 15.03 -10.16 -4.42
C ASN A 272 15.04 -9.24 -3.20
N PRO A 273 15.65 -9.64 -2.07
CA PRO A 273 15.72 -8.79 -0.87
C PRO A 273 16.42 -7.45 -1.10
N LEU A 274 17.33 -7.35 -2.05
CA LEU A 274 18.05 -6.11 -2.37
C LEU A 274 17.14 -5.02 -2.94
N GLU A 275 16.06 -5.39 -3.63
CA GLU A 275 15.06 -4.45 -4.16
C GLU A 275 14.19 -3.80 -3.06
N HIS A 276 14.26 -4.32 -1.83
CA HIS A 276 13.48 -3.88 -0.67
C HIS A 276 14.32 -3.15 0.39
N SER A 277 15.61 -2.97 0.16
CA SER A 277 16.57 -2.37 1.08
C SER A 277 16.73 -0.85 0.93
#